data_a31614ace56cbbc0fcb119d8344ee6c8
#
_entry.id   a31614ace56cbbc0fcb119d8344ee6c8
#
_cell.length_a   1.000
_cell.length_b   1.000
_cell.length_c   1.000
_cell.angle_alpha   90.00
_cell.angle_beta   90.00
_cell.angle_gamma   90.00
#
_symmetry.space_group_name_H-M   'P 1'
#
loop_
_entity.id
_entity.type
_entity.pdbx_description
1 polymer ?
#
loop_
_entity_poly.entity_id
_entity_poly.type
_entity_poly.pdbx_seq_one_letter_code
_entity_poly.pdbx_strand_id
1 'polypeptide(L)'
;MPVKAASGAPSRGRLLLALFPATLTALLALAACRSDHRTPVVLYSPHGRDLLSLLEHTYEKAHPNIDVRWLDMGSQEVYDRVRSEKANPQADVWFGGPDTIFFRGAREDLLEACRPTWAAAIPPEAREPRGLYYGAYRTPAVIVYNSGAIPPAEAPKDWDDLLDPRWKGKIIIRYPLASGTMRAIFGLILSRSIEKTGSTAEGFAWLRRLDAQTRSYEMNASVLVQRIARREGLVTVWDLPDVLLETKHSRELGWVLPSSGTPVIDDAIGLVKGAKHPAEARAFIEWVGSVEAQRLAADRAYRLPARTDIPAGDLPAWARDVEQRLVPAKLDWERLEREGSAWMATWDREVRGKGNR
;
A
#
# COMPACT_ATOMS: atom_id res chain seq x y z
N MET A 1 -16.10 33.46 -88.00
CA MET A 1 -17.49 33.01 -88.38
C MET A 1 -18.14 32.46 -87.15
N PRO A 2 -19.41 32.78 -86.91
CA PRO A 2 -20.06 32.78 -85.57
C PRO A 2 -20.85 31.52 -85.33
N VAL A 3 -21.32 31.33 -84.10
CA VAL A 3 -22.62 30.80 -83.74
C VAL A 3 -22.80 30.69 -82.23
N LYS A 4 -23.64 31.48 -81.79
CA LYS A 4 -24.97 31.40 -81.14
C LYS A 4 -24.98 30.92 -79.68
N ALA A 5 -25.41 31.88 -78.91
CA ALA A 5 -25.95 31.73 -77.56
C ALA A 5 -27.24 30.92 -77.54
N ALA A 6 -27.45 30.21 -76.45
CA ALA A 6 -28.78 29.74 -75.99
C ALA A 6 -28.88 29.90 -74.48
N SER A 7 -29.84 30.74 -74.10
CA SER A 7 -30.30 31.03 -72.76
C SER A 7 -31.12 29.87 -72.18
N GLY A 8 -30.90 29.49 -70.94
CA GLY A 8 -31.76 28.60 -70.17
C GLY A 8 -31.89 29.13 -68.76
N ALA A 9 -33.08 29.51 -68.36
CA ALA A 9 -33.44 30.10 -67.07
C ALA A 9 -33.30 29.10 -65.89
N PRO A 10 -33.07 29.56 -64.64
CA PRO A 10 -32.93 28.71 -63.49
C PRO A 10 -34.26 28.26 -62.92
N SER A 11 -34.44 26.94 -62.77
CA SER A 11 -35.57 26.32 -62.07
C SER A 11 -35.41 26.55 -60.55
N ARG A 12 -36.33 27.32 -60.00
CA ARG A 12 -36.59 27.37 -58.55
C ARG A 12 -37.16 26.06 -58.08
N GLY A 13 -36.54 25.36 -57.19
CA GLY A 13 -37.11 24.20 -56.50
C GLY A 13 -36.04 23.24 -56.05
N ARG A 14 -35.65 23.37 -54.76
CA ARG A 14 -35.11 22.32 -53.82
C ARG A 14 -34.15 22.93 -52.79
N LEU A 15 -34.73 23.68 -51.87
CA LEU A 15 -34.00 24.15 -50.71
C LEU A 15 -34.87 23.97 -49.46
N LEU A 16 -35.23 22.74 -49.13
CA LEU A 16 -35.98 22.41 -47.88
C LEU A 16 -35.81 20.97 -47.41
N LEU A 17 -34.61 20.40 -47.43
CA LEU A 17 -34.37 19.06 -46.85
C LEU A 17 -32.95 18.82 -46.28
N ALA A 18 -32.35 19.81 -45.66
CA ALA A 18 -31.00 19.62 -45.08
C ALA A 18 -30.85 20.10 -43.61
N LEU A 19 -31.94 20.38 -42.90
CA LEU A 19 -31.86 20.92 -41.53
C LEU A 19 -32.23 19.93 -40.41
N PHE A 20 -32.62 18.69 -40.74
CA PHE A 20 -33.09 17.72 -39.71
C PHE A 20 -32.04 16.77 -39.12
N PRO A 21 -30.83 16.48 -39.68
CA PRO A 21 -29.86 15.63 -38.99
C PRO A 21 -28.92 16.34 -38.01
N ALA A 22 -28.76 17.65 -38.09
CA ALA A 22 -27.82 18.41 -37.24
C ALA A 22 -28.33 18.60 -35.80
N THR A 23 -29.65 18.69 -35.60
CA THR A 23 -30.22 18.86 -34.26
C THR A 23 -30.31 17.56 -33.47
N LEU A 24 -30.41 16.42 -34.12
CA LEU A 24 -30.42 15.10 -33.45
C LEU A 24 -29.01 14.70 -32.97
N THR A 25 -27.97 15.04 -33.74
CA THR A 25 -26.55 14.82 -33.33
C THR A 25 -26.13 15.72 -32.18
N ALA A 26 -26.62 16.96 -32.12
CA ALA A 26 -26.35 17.86 -31.00
C ALA A 26 -27.02 17.42 -29.69
N LEU A 27 -28.24 16.84 -29.75
CA LEU A 27 -28.94 16.28 -28.59
C LEU A 27 -28.29 14.97 -28.09
N LEU A 28 -27.74 14.14 -28.97
CA LEU A 28 -26.95 12.96 -28.60
C LEU A 28 -25.60 13.29 -28.00
N ALA A 29 -24.95 14.37 -28.43
CA ALA A 29 -23.69 14.85 -27.86
C ALA A 29 -23.85 15.48 -26.46
N LEU A 30 -24.99 16.10 -26.17
CA LEU A 30 -25.34 16.62 -24.83
C LEU A 30 -25.71 15.51 -23.83
N ALA A 31 -26.15 14.35 -24.31
CA ALA A 31 -26.41 13.19 -23.44
C ALA A 31 -25.16 12.40 -23.05
N ALA A 32 -24.02 12.61 -23.74
CA ALA A 32 -22.74 11.92 -23.47
C ALA A 32 -21.90 12.58 -22.37
N CYS A 33 -22.18 13.83 -21.97
CA CYS A 33 -21.61 14.47 -20.79
C CYS A 33 -22.56 14.26 -19.59
N ARG A 34 -22.81 13.01 -19.17
CA ARG A 34 -23.26 12.79 -17.81
C ARG A 34 -22.07 13.15 -16.91
N SER A 35 -22.08 14.35 -16.37
CA SER A 35 -21.26 14.66 -15.21
C SER A 35 -21.57 13.60 -14.16
N ASP A 36 -20.54 12.90 -13.70
CA ASP A 36 -20.69 12.01 -12.55
C ASP A 36 -21.05 12.91 -11.36
N HIS A 37 -22.29 12.80 -10.90
CA HIS A 37 -22.82 13.59 -9.78
C HIS A 37 -22.55 12.93 -8.44
N ARG A 38 -21.79 11.81 -8.42
CA ARG A 38 -21.41 11.15 -7.19
C ARG A 38 -20.44 12.02 -6.39
N THR A 39 -20.54 11.99 -5.07
CA THR A 39 -19.61 12.68 -4.19
C THR A 39 -18.29 11.91 -4.15
N PRO A 40 -17.15 12.53 -4.51
CA PRO A 40 -15.88 11.84 -4.45
C PRO A 40 -15.39 11.66 -3.01
N VAL A 41 -14.75 10.52 -2.72
CA VAL A 41 -13.96 10.28 -1.52
C VAL A 41 -12.56 9.88 -1.98
N VAL A 42 -11.59 10.76 -1.77
CA VAL A 42 -10.23 10.59 -2.28
C VAL A 42 -9.33 9.94 -1.23
N LEU A 43 -8.76 8.79 -1.57
CA LEU A 43 -7.87 8.02 -0.71
C LEU A 43 -6.41 8.14 -1.19
N TYR A 44 -5.47 8.41 -0.29
CA TYR A 44 -4.04 8.20 -0.54
C TYR A 44 -3.59 6.97 0.23
N SER A 45 -2.96 6.00 -0.47
CA SER A 45 -2.71 4.69 0.11
C SER A 45 -1.50 3.97 -0.51
N PRO A 46 -0.75 3.17 0.26
CA PRO A 46 0.27 2.26 -0.25
C PRO A 46 -0.23 0.81 -0.38
N HIS A 47 -1.52 0.56 -0.24
CA HIS A 47 -2.05 -0.80 -0.14
C HIS A 47 -2.12 -1.58 -1.47
N GLY A 48 -1.81 -0.93 -2.59
CA GLY A 48 -1.88 -1.56 -3.90
C GLY A 48 -3.30 -1.69 -4.46
N ARG A 49 -3.33 -1.91 -5.77
CA ARG A 49 -4.56 -1.92 -6.56
C ARG A 49 -5.60 -2.95 -6.10
N ASP A 50 -5.15 -4.15 -5.72
CA ASP A 50 -6.07 -5.26 -5.43
C ASP A 50 -6.96 -4.96 -4.23
N LEU A 51 -6.39 -4.46 -3.13
CA LEU A 51 -7.20 -4.04 -1.98
C LEU A 51 -8.03 -2.80 -2.31
N LEU A 52 -7.43 -1.78 -2.91
CA LEU A 52 -8.10 -0.50 -3.14
C LEU A 52 -9.30 -0.66 -4.09
N SER A 53 -9.14 -1.39 -5.21
CA SER A 53 -10.26 -1.69 -6.11
C SER A 53 -11.33 -2.57 -5.47
N LEU A 54 -10.95 -3.52 -4.61
CA LEU A 54 -11.91 -4.34 -3.87
C LEU A 54 -12.79 -3.48 -2.96
N LEU A 55 -12.17 -2.58 -2.20
CA LEU A 55 -12.89 -1.69 -1.28
C LEU A 55 -13.74 -0.67 -2.05
N GLU A 56 -13.20 -0.04 -3.08
CA GLU A 56 -13.92 0.86 -3.99
C GLU A 56 -15.21 0.21 -4.50
N HIS A 57 -15.09 -0.90 -5.24
CA HIS A 57 -16.24 -1.56 -5.84
C HIS A 57 -17.27 -2.04 -4.80
N THR A 58 -16.81 -2.52 -3.64
CA THR A 58 -17.72 -3.00 -2.60
C THR A 58 -18.45 -1.85 -1.93
N TYR A 59 -17.73 -0.79 -1.61
CA TYR A 59 -18.32 0.38 -0.95
C TYR A 59 -19.29 1.12 -1.87
N GLU A 60 -18.91 1.39 -3.13
CA GLU A 60 -19.76 2.07 -4.11
C GLU A 60 -21.03 1.28 -4.43
N LYS A 61 -20.96 -0.06 -4.46
CA LYS A 61 -22.14 -0.89 -4.63
C LYS A 61 -23.19 -0.68 -3.53
N ALA A 62 -22.74 -0.48 -2.30
CA ALA A 62 -23.60 -0.19 -1.16
C ALA A 62 -23.99 1.31 -1.06
N HIS A 63 -23.18 2.20 -1.65
CA HIS A 63 -23.31 3.64 -1.59
C HIS A 63 -23.25 4.26 -3.00
N PRO A 64 -24.30 4.10 -3.83
CA PRO A 64 -24.27 4.44 -5.27
C PRO A 64 -24.05 5.94 -5.56
N ASN A 65 -24.20 6.80 -4.58
CA ASN A 65 -23.94 8.25 -4.69
C ASN A 65 -22.50 8.64 -4.36
N ILE A 66 -21.64 7.68 -4.00
CA ILE A 66 -20.23 7.91 -3.68
C ILE A 66 -19.36 7.42 -4.83
N ASP A 67 -18.27 8.16 -5.10
CA ASP A 67 -17.22 7.85 -6.06
C ASP A 67 -15.88 7.75 -5.29
N VAL A 68 -15.45 6.54 -4.99
CA VAL A 68 -14.18 6.30 -4.29
C VAL A 68 -13.03 6.39 -5.27
N ARG A 69 -12.17 7.38 -5.08
CA ARG A 69 -10.97 7.60 -5.90
C ARG A 69 -9.73 7.36 -5.07
N TRP A 70 -8.79 6.61 -5.58
CA TRP A 70 -7.57 6.34 -4.83
C TRP A 70 -6.31 6.57 -5.68
N LEU A 71 -5.24 6.94 -4.97
CA LEU A 71 -3.90 7.04 -5.51
C LEU A 71 -3.01 6.06 -4.73
N ASP A 72 -2.47 5.08 -5.46
CA ASP A 72 -1.52 4.10 -4.94
C ASP A 72 -0.09 4.64 -5.07
N MET A 73 0.60 4.78 -3.93
CA MET A 73 1.97 5.29 -3.87
C MET A 73 2.66 4.79 -2.60
N GLY A 74 3.99 4.83 -2.53
CA GLY A 74 4.71 4.37 -1.34
C GLY A 74 4.30 5.12 -0.08
N SER A 75 4.33 4.46 1.10
CA SER A 75 3.86 5.04 2.36
C SER A 75 4.56 6.35 2.74
N GLN A 76 5.86 6.49 2.45
CA GLN A 76 6.56 7.77 2.64
C GLN A 76 6.07 8.85 1.66
N GLU A 77 5.78 8.48 0.43
CA GLU A 77 5.25 9.38 -0.60
C GLU A 77 3.86 9.88 -0.22
N VAL A 78 3.00 9.01 0.32
CA VAL A 78 1.69 9.42 0.88
C VAL A 78 1.87 10.50 1.93
N TYR A 79 2.75 10.27 2.92
CA TYR A 79 3.02 11.26 3.97
C TYR A 79 3.53 12.59 3.38
N ASP A 80 4.53 12.54 2.50
CA ASP A 80 5.13 13.74 1.91
C ASP A 80 4.09 14.52 1.10
N ARG A 81 3.18 13.83 0.43
CA ARG A 81 2.11 14.43 -0.35
C ARG A 81 1.04 15.07 0.53
N VAL A 82 0.51 14.35 1.53
CA VAL A 82 -0.45 14.92 2.50
C VAL A 82 0.14 16.17 3.16
N ARG A 83 1.43 16.11 3.53
CA ARG A 83 2.14 17.24 4.12
C ARG A 83 2.27 18.42 3.16
N SER A 84 2.65 18.19 1.92
CA SER A 84 2.81 19.26 0.92
C SER A 84 1.49 19.91 0.54
N GLU A 85 0.39 19.15 0.61
CA GLU A 85 -0.96 19.60 0.30
C GLU A 85 -1.71 20.19 1.52
N LYS A 86 -1.05 20.34 2.68
CA LYS A 86 -1.67 20.78 3.94
C LYS A 86 -2.54 22.04 3.82
N ALA A 87 -2.12 23.02 3.00
CA ALA A 87 -2.86 24.26 2.80
C ALA A 87 -4.09 24.10 1.88
N ASN A 88 -4.13 23.03 1.05
CA ASN A 88 -5.23 22.71 0.14
C ASN A 88 -5.27 21.19 -0.06
N PRO A 89 -5.78 20.43 0.91
CA PRO A 89 -5.82 18.98 0.88
C PRO A 89 -6.56 18.45 -0.35
N GLN A 90 -5.98 17.44 -1.00
CA GLN A 90 -6.60 16.76 -2.13
C GLN A 90 -7.10 15.37 -1.75
N ALA A 91 -6.58 14.77 -0.68
CA ALA A 91 -7.10 13.54 -0.10
C ALA A 91 -8.11 13.85 1.00
N ASP A 92 -9.12 13.00 1.11
CA ASP A 92 -10.07 12.98 2.22
C ASP A 92 -9.61 11.97 3.29
N VAL A 93 -9.06 10.84 2.87
CA VAL A 93 -8.60 9.76 3.76
C VAL A 93 -7.15 9.42 3.46
N TRP A 94 -6.34 9.36 4.50
CA TRP A 94 -5.03 8.72 4.48
C TRP A 94 -5.20 7.29 4.99
N PHE A 95 -4.89 6.29 4.12
CA PHE A 95 -5.19 4.90 4.40
C PHE A 95 -4.01 4.00 4.09
N GLY A 96 -3.42 3.42 5.14
CA GLY A 96 -2.30 2.47 5.05
C GLY A 96 -0.93 3.08 5.24
N GLY A 97 -0.01 2.21 5.51
CA GLY A 97 1.33 2.50 5.99
C GLY A 97 1.44 2.46 7.51
N PRO A 98 2.68 2.37 8.03
CA PRO A 98 2.93 2.21 9.45
C PRO A 98 2.34 3.35 10.28
N ASP A 99 1.83 3.04 11.46
CA ASP A 99 1.37 4.00 12.45
C ASP A 99 2.43 5.07 12.80
N THR A 100 3.71 4.74 12.72
CA THR A 100 4.83 5.68 12.92
C THR A 100 4.78 6.88 11.99
N ILE A 101 4.33 6.70 10.73
CA ILE A 101 4.15 7.81 9.78
C ILE A 101 2.92 8.64 10.16
N PHE A 102 1.85 7.98 10.59
CA PHE A 102 0.64 8.65 11.08
C PHE A 102 0.90 9.43 12.36
N PHE A 103 1.72 8.89 13.27
CA PHE A 103 2.16 9.62 14.47
C PHE A 103 2.86 10.94 14.09
N ARG A 104 3.73 10.92 13.08
CA ARG A 104 4.37 12.13 12.55
C ARG A 104 3.33 13.08 11.94
N GLY A 105 2.41 12.56 11.14
CA GLY A 105 1.29 13.32 10.57
C GLY A 105 0.43 13.99 11.64
N ALA A 106 0.16 13.28 12.73
CA ALA A 106 -0.59 13.79 13.88
C ALA A 106 0.13 14.92 14.62
N ARG A 107 1.48 14.83 14.74
CA ARG A 107 2.30 15.92 15.31
C ARG A 107 2.38 17.15 14.42
N GLU A 108 2.33 16.97 13.12
CA GLU A 108 2.38 18.05 12.12
C GLU A 108 0.98 18.62 11.80
N ASP A 109 -0.05 18.17 12.54
CA ASP A 109 -1.43 18.63 12.36
C ASP A 109 -1.96 18.39 10.94
N LEU A 110 -1.73 17.17 10.42
CA LEU A 110 -2.19 16.72 9.10
C LEU A 110 -3.48 15.91 9.17
N LEU A 111 -3.92 15.52 10.36
CA LEU A 111 -5.06 14.65 10.58
C LEU A 111 -6.13 15.34 11.44
N GLU A 112 -7.38 14.96 11.20
CA GLU A 112 -8.55 15.43 11.96
C GLU A 112 -9.16 14.30 12.77
N ALA A 113 -9.64 14.59 13.98
CA ALA A 113 -10.23 13.58 14.85
C ALA A 113 -11.48 12.97 14.21
N CYS A 114 -11.49 11.63 14.17
CA CYS A 114 -12.60 10.79 13.77
C CYS A 114 -12.74 9.69 14.82
N ARG A 115 -13.96 9.38 15.26
CA ARG A 115 -14.19 8.36 16.29
C ARG A 115 -15.12 7.29 15.76
N PRO A 116 -14.59 6.33 14.98
CA PRO A 116 -15.40 5.25 14.45
C PRO A 116 -15.88 4.32 15.58
N THR A 117 -17.04 3.71 15.40
CA THR A 117 -17.66 2.85 16.43
C THR A 117 -16.82 1.62 16.75
N TRP A 118 -16.04 1.15 15.78
CA TRP A 118 -15.15 -0.01 15.91
C TRP A 118 -13.84 0.28 16.66
N ALA A 119 -13.57 1.55 17.02
CA ALA A 119 -12.32 1.91 17.68
C ALA A 119 -12.07 1.10 18.98
N ALA A 120 -13.13 0.70 19.68
CA ALA A 120 -13.01 -0.11 20.89
C ALA A 120 -12.61 -1.58 20.61
N ALA A 121 -12.78 -2.04 19.39
CA ALA A 121 -12.53 -3.42 18.98
C ALA A 121 -11.08 -3.69 18.52
N ILE A 122 -10.23 -2.66 18.46
CA ILE A 122 -8.80 -2.81 18.18
C ILE A 122 -7.97 -2.58 19.45
N PRO A 123 -6.72 -3.11 19.51
CA PRO A 123 -5.85 -2.91 20.66
C PRO A 123 -5.61 -1.43 21.00
N PRO A 124 -5.45 -1.07 22.28
CA PRO A 124 -5.18 0.32 22.68
C PRO A 124 -3.94 0.92 22.01
N GLU A 125 -2.89 0.13 21.80
CA GLU A 125 -1.65 0.50 21.15
C GLU A 125 -1.81 0.83 19.66
N ALA A 126 -2.82 0.26 19.00
CA ALA A 126 -3.15 0.55 17.60
C ALA A 126 -4.09 1.77 17.44
N ARG A 127 -4.31 2.56 18.51
CA ARG A 127 -5.20 3.73 18.52
C ARG A 127 -4.47 4.99 18.98
N GLU A 128 -4.57 6.04 18.22
CA GLU A 128 -4.09 7.34 18.67
C GLU A 128 -5.09 7.95 19.69
N PRO A 129 -4.64 8.37 20.89
CA PRO A 129 -5.56 8.75 21.99
C PRO A 129 -6.52 9.90 21.68
N ARG A 130 -6.11 10.86 20.80
CA ARG A 130 -6.97 11.98 20.37
C ARG A 130 -7.97 11.56 19.29
N GLY A 131 -7.85 10.34 18.74
CA GLY A 131 -8.71 9.82 17.68
C GLY A 131 -8.34 10.31 16.29
N LEU A 132 -7.06 10.58 16.05
CA LEU A 132 -6.57 11.07 14.76
C LEU A 132 -6.33 9.96 13.75
N TYR A 133 -5.99 8.75 14.21
CA TYR A 133 -5.85 7.57 13.36
C TYR A 133 -6.04 6.28 14.16
N TYR A 134 -6.24 5.19 13.44
CA TYR A 134 -6.50 3.86 13.98
C TYR A 134 -5.83 2.79 13.11
N GLY A 135 -5.30 1.73 13.70
CA GLY A 135 -4.89 0.54 12.97
C GLY A 135 -6.09 -0.11 12.27
N ALA A 136 -5.99 -0.28 10.97
CA ALA A 136 -7.01 -0.97 10.18
C ALA A 136 -6.64 -2.42 9.92
N TYR A 137 -5.37 -2.69 9.60
CA TYR A 137 -4.86 -4.04 9.32
C TYR A 137 -3.53 -4.25 10.01
N ARG A 138 -3.17 -5.53 10.19
CA ARG A 138 -1.87 -5.96 10.71
C ARG A 138 -1.09 -6.63 9.59
N THR A 139 0.11 -6.14 9.32
CA THR A 139 0.95 -6.59 8.21
C THR A 139 2.27 -7.14 8.73
N PRO A 140 2.41 -8.47 8.86
CA PRO A 140 3.68 -9.08 9.22
C PRO A 140 4.66 -9.06 8.05
N ALA A 141 5.93 -8.78 8.35
CA ALA A 141 7.01 -8.96 7.40
C ALA A 141 7.44 -10.43 7.33
N VAL A 142 7.84 -10.89 6.15
CA VAL A 142 8.24 -12.28 5.89
C VAL A 142 9.52 -12.34 5.05
N ILE A 143 10.23 -13.46 5.14
CA ILE A 143 11.23 -13.83 4.17
C ILE A 143 10.52 -14.54 3.02
N VAL A 144 10.80 -14.11 1.78
CA VAL A 144 10.20 -14.65 0.56
C VAL A 144 11.27 -15.31 -0.27
N TYR A 145 10.95 -16.46 -0.84
CA TYR A 145 11.89 -17.17 -1.69
C TYR A 145 11.20 -17.79 -2.92
N ASN A 146 11.96 -18.04 -3.97
CA ASN A 146 11.46 -18.79 -5.12
C ASN A 146 11.44 -20.30 -4.80
N SER A 147 10.25 -20.88 -4.58
CA SER A 147 10.06 -22.27 -4.18
C SER A 147 10.33 -23.29 -5.31
N GLY A 148 10.35 -22.83 -6.57
CA GLY A 148 10.78 -23.66 -7.70
C GLY A 148 12.29 -23.78 -7.85
N ALA A 149 13.07 -22.92 -7.16
CA ALA A 149 14.53 -22.94 -7.17
C ALA A 149 15.14 -23.34 -5.81
N ILE A 150 14.40 -23.14 -4.71
CA ILE A 150 14.85 -23.43 -3.34
C ILE A 150 13.83 -24.34 -2.69
N PRO A 151 14.19 -25.59 -2.36
CA PRO A 151 13.32 -26.46 -1.57
C PRO A 151 12.97 -25.81 -0.22
N PRO A 152 11.74 -26.00 0.33
CA PRO A 152 11.35 -25.40 1.60
C PRO A 152 12.28 -25.70 2.78
N ALA A 153 12.93 -26.88 2.79
CA ALA A 153 13.88 -27.27 3.83
C ALA A 153 15.18 -26.42 3.78
N GLU A 154 15.53 -25.86 2.63
CA GLU A 154 16.73 -25.06 2.38
C GLU A 154 16.46 -23.54 2.40
N ALA A 155 15.19 -23.14 2.46
CA ALA A 155 14.82 -21.73 2.54
C ALA A 155 15.35 -21.09 3.82
N PRO A 156 15.72 -19.78 3.79
CA PRO A 156 16.08 -19.03 4.99
C PRO A 156 14.94 -19.09 6.00
N LYS A 157 15.24 -19.36 7.27
CA LYS A 157 14.25 -19.50 8.35
C LYS A 157 14.25 -18.32 9.31
N ASP A 158 15.33 -17.53 9.29
CA ASP A 158 15.47 -16.35 10.11
C ASP A 158 16.31 -15.28 9.40
N TRP A 159 16.33 -14.09 9.98
CA TRP A 159 17.02 -12.92 9.44
C TRP A 159 18.51 -13.19 9.18
N ASP A 160 19.20 -13.85 10.10
CA ASP A 160 20.64 -14.13 9.98
C ASP A 160 20.96 -15.11 8.84
N ASP A 161 20.04 -15.98 8.46
CA ASP A 161 20.22 -16.90 7.33
C ASP A 161 20.35 -16.15 5.98
N LEU A 162 19.88 -14.89 5.90
CA LEU A 162 20.05 -14.04 4.73
C LEU A 162 21.53 -13.63 4.51
N LEU A 163 22.36 -13.78 5.53
CA LEU A 163 23.78 -13.43 5.48
C LEU A 163 24.67 -14.58 4.98
N ASP A 164 24.09 -15.77 4.74
CA ASP A 164 24.81 -16.91 4.20
C ASP A 164 25.38 -16.58 2.80
N PRO A 165 26.68 -16.78 2.55
CA PRO A 165 27.31 -16.53 1.25
C PRO A 165 26.65 -17.22 0.05
N ARG A 166 25.89 -18.31 0.26
CA ARG A 166 25.11 -18.97 -0.82
C ARG A 166 24.10 -18.05 -1.51
N TRP A 167 23.69 -16.97 -0.83
CA TRP A 167 22.76 -15.96 -1.35
C TRP A 167 23.45 -14.84 -2.13
N LYS A 168 24.76 -14.84 -2.26
CA LYS A 168 25.49 -13.78 -2.96
C LYS A 168 24.93 -13.52 -4.36
N GLY A 169 24.50 -12.29 -4.61
CA GLY A 169 23.89 -11.87 -5.87
C GLY A 169 22.51 -12.46 -6.16
N LYS A 170 21.84 -13.09 -5.16
CA LYS A 170 20.52 -13.72 -5.31
C LYS A 170 19.42 -13.00 -4.52
N ILE A 171 19.78 -12.05 -3.66
CA ILE A 171 18.81 -11.26 -2.90
C ILE A 171 18.43 -10.00 -3.67
N ILE A 172 17.15 -9.67 -3.73
CA ILE A 172 16.64 -8.39 -4.21
C ILE A 172 15.91 -7.74 -3.03
N ILE A 173 16.18 -6.49 -2.75
CA ILE A 173 15.60 -5.76 -1.61
C ILE A 173 14.77 -4.59 -2.13
N ARG A 174 13.60 -4.35 -1.53
CA ARG A 174 12.84 -3.12 -1.74
C ARG A 174 13.64 -1.92 -1.19
N TYR A 175 13.66 -0.81 -1.94
CA TYR A 175 14.41 0.38 -1.53
C TYR A 175 13.89 0.95 -0.20
N PRO A 176 14.69 0.95 0.88
CA PRO A 176 14.19 1.21 2.23
C PRO A 176 13.71 2.65 2.47
N LEU A 177 14.27 3.64 1.75
CA LEU A 177 13.87 5.03 1.96
C LEU A 177 12.43 5.29 1.52
N ALA A 178 11.92 4.52 0.55
CA ALA A 178 10.58 4.67 0.01
C ALA A 178 9.52 3.77 0.69
N SER A 179 9.95 2.86 1.60
CA SER A 179 9.10 1.80 2.12
C SER A 179 9.04 1.77 3.65
N GLY A 180 7.83 1.86 4.18
CA GLY A 180 7.57 1.67 5.62
C GLY A 180 7.93 0.27 6.11
N THR A 181 7.55 -0.77 5.35
CA THR A 181 7.88 -2.18 5.65
C THR A 181 9.39 -2.39 5.77
N MET A 182 10.16 -1.89 4.80
CA MET A 182 11.62 -2.02 4.86
C MET A 182 12.24 -1.23 5.99
N ARG A 183 11.69 -0.06 6.32
CA ARG A 183 12.11 0.72 7.49
C ARG A 183 11.88 -0.05 8.79
N ALA A 184 10.75 -0.75 8.92
CA ALA A 184 10.48 -1.61 10.07
C ALA A 184 11.44 -2.78 10.16
N ILE A 185 11.73 -3.47 9.03
CA ILE A 185 12.69 -4.60 9.00
C ILE A 185 14.10 -4.12 9.35
N PHE A 186 14.59 -3.05 8.73
CA PHE A 186 15.93 -2.52 9.02
C PHE A 186 16.00 -1.93 10.44
N GLY A 187 14.91 -1.28 10.87
CA GLY A 187 14.75 -0.79 12.23
C GLY A 187 14.81 -1.88 13.28
N LEU A 188 14.23 -3.07 13.02
CA LEU A 188 14.36 -4.22 13.89
C LEU A 188 15.83 -4.65 14.07
N ILE A 189 16.59 -4.73 12.98
CA ILE A 189 18.01 -5.11 13.03
C ILE A 189 18.82 -4.09 13.83
N LEU A 190 18.58 -2.79 13.63
CA LEU A 190 19.25 -1.72 14.35
C LEU A 190 18.83 -1.68 15.83
N SER A 191 17.54 -1.87 16.13
CA SER A 191 17.03 -1.92 17.50
C SER A 191 17.60 -3.10 18.29
N ARG A 192 17.68 -4.29 17.69
CA ARG A 192 18.35 -5.46 18.31
C ARG A 192 19.83 -5.18 18.61
N SER A 193 20.53 -4.47 17.72
CA SER A 193 21.91 -4.04 17.98
C SER A 193 22.00 -3.10 19.18
N ILE A 194 21.10 -2.12 19.27
CA ILE A 194 21.06 -1.19 20.40
C ILE A 194 20.74 -1.92 21.72
N GLU A 195 19.75 -2.81 21.71
CA GLU A 195 19.40 -3.61 22.91
C GLU A 195 20.58 -4.45 23.40
N LYS A 196 21.36 -5.03 22.48
CA LYS A 196 22.49 -5.89 22.80
C LYS A 196 23.74 -5.11 23.23
N THR A 197 24.04 -3.99 22.57
CA THR A 197 25.36 -3.31 22.66
C THR A 197 25.28 -1.83 23.04
N GLY A 198 24.09 -1.26 23.13
CA GLY A 198 23.89 0.18 23.31
C GLY A 198 24.12 1.01 22.03
N SER A 199 24.41 0.37 20.88
CA SER A 199 24.82 1.05 19.64
C SER A 199 24.20 0.41 18.41
N THR A 200 24.06 1.19 17.33
CA THR A 200 23.64 0.70 16.00
C THR A 200 24.76 0.02 15.20
N ALA A 201 25.99 0.01 15.71
CA ALA A 201 27.18 -0.40 14.94
C ALA A 201 27.11 -1.85 14.42
N GLU A 202 26.71 -2.81 15.28
CA GLU A 202 26.54 -4.21 14.86
C GLU A 202 25.38 -4.35 13.86
N GLY A 203 24.29 -3.59 14.03
CA GLY A 203 23.17 -3.57 13.11
C GLY A 203 23.58 -3.06 11.72
N PHE A 204 24.34 -1.98 11.63
CA PHE A 204 24.88 -1.53 10.35
C PHE A 204 25.91 -2.50 9.76
N ALA A 205 26.69 -3.19 10.58
CA ALA A 205 27.57 -4.27 10.11
C ALA A 205 26.75 -5.42 9.51
N TRP A 206 25.64 -5.80 10.14
CA TRP A 206 24.69 -6.78 9.61
C TRP A 206 24.12 -6.33 8.26
N LEU A 207 23.66 -5.07 8.16
CA LEU A 207 23.11 -4.50 6.92
C LEU A 207 24.14 -4.44 5.79
N ARG A 208 25.44 -4.21 6.10
CA ARG A 208 26.54 -4.29 5.10
C ARG A 208 26.70 -5.73 4.59
N ARG A 209 26.61 -6.73 5.46
CA ARG A 209 26.65 -8.14 5.05
C ARG A 209 25.48 -8.50 4.18
N LEU A 210 24.26 -8.00 4.48
CA LEU A 210 23.10 -8.17 3.62
C LEU A 210 23.29 -7.49 2.26
N ASP A 211 23.84 -6.27 2.24
CA ASP A 211 24.16 -5.55 0.99
C ASP A 211 25.13 -6.34 0.12
N ALA A 212 26.12 -7.02 0.73
CA ALA A 212 27.06 -7.89 0.02
C ALA A 212 26.39 -9.10 -0.67
N GLN A 213 25.23 -9.56 -0.18
CA GLN A 213 24.42 -10.62 -0.80
C GLN A 213 23.41 -10.04 -1.82
N THR A 214 23.14 -8.73 -1.72
CA THR A 214 22.08 -8.07 -2.50
C THR A 214 22.52 -7.83 -3.95
N ARG A 215 21.68 -8.29 -4.87
CA ARG A 215 21.84 -8.06 -6.32
C ARG A 215 21.43 -6.67 -6.73
N SER A 216 20.29 -6.20 -6.22
CA SER A 216 19.72 -4.91 -6.58
C SER A 216 18.68 -4.44 -5.57
N TYR A 217 18.41 -3.15 -5.60
CA TYR A 217 17.34 -2.51 -4.84
C TYR A 217 16.21 -2.09 -5.79
N GLU A 218 14.99 -2.50 -5.46
CA GLU A 218 13.80 -2.30 -6.29
C GLU A 218 12.92 -1.18 -5.75
N MET A 219 12.49 -0.27 -6.63
CA MET A 219 11.66 0.88 -6.25
C MET A 219 10.16 0.57 -6.18
N ASN A 220 9.72 -0.52 -6.82
CA ASN A 220 8.31 -0.90 -6.89
C ASN A 220 8.07 -2.24 -6.18
N ALA A 221 7.08 -2.30 -5.29
CA ALA A 221 6.77 -3.48 -4.49
C ALA A 221 6.30 -4.66 -5.34
N SER A 222 5.35 -4.43 -6.25
CA SER A 222 4.82 -5.49 -7.12
C SER A 222 5.90 -6.06 -8.04
N VAL A 223 6.78 -5.19 -8.57
CA VAL A 223 7.93 -5.63 -9.40
C VAL A 223 8.90 -6.47 -8.56
N LEU A 224 9.14 -6.11 -7.29
CA LEU A 224 10.01 -6.90 -6.40
C LEU A 224 9.57 -8.37 -6.34
N VAL A 225 8.31 -8.62 -5.97
CA VAL A 225 7.80 -9.99 -5.78
C VAL A 225 7.78 -10.76 -7.10
N GLN A 226 7.39 -10.10 -8.22
CA GLN A 226 7.43 -10.69 -9.55
C GLN A 226 8.84 -11.07 -10.00
N ARG A 227 9.86 -10.28 -9.66
CA ARG A 227 11.26 -10.60 -9.98
C ARG A 227 11.74 -11.85 -9.24
N ILE A 228 11.29 -12.06 -7.98
CA ILE A 228 11.55 -13.32 -7.26
C ILE A 228 10.82 -14.48 -7.95
N ALA A 229 9.55 -14.31 -8.29
CA ALA A 229 8.79 -15.33 -9.01
C ALA A 229 9.46 -15.75 -10.35
N ARG A 230 10.05 -14.80 -11.07
CA ARG A 230 10.76 -15.02 -12.34
C ARG A 230 12.22 -15.47 -12.19
N ARG A 231 12.69 -15.74 -10.98
CA ARG A 231 14.09 -16.14 -10.68
C ARG A 231 15.15 -15.09 -11.06
N GLU A 232 14.78 -13.83 -11.16
CA GLU A 232 15.73 -12.73 -11.33
C GLU A 232 16.54 -12.46 -10.04
N GLY A 233 15.96 -12.78 -8.90
CA GLY A 233 16.54 -13.05 -7.61
C GLY A 233 15.88 -14.27 -7.02
N LEU A 234 16.44 -14.84 -5.96
CA LEU A 234 15.88 -16.04 -5.34
C LEU A 234 15.26 -15.79 -3.97
N VAL A 235 15.67 -14.71 -3.30
CA VAL A 235 15.24 -14.37 -1.95
C VAL A 235 14.98 -12.88 -1.84
N THR A 236 13.98 -12.50 -1.05
CA THR A 236 13.74 -11.13 -0.60
C THR A 236 13.12 -11.14 0.80
N VAL A 237 12.92 -9.95 1.35
CA VAL A 237 12.10 -9.71 2.55
C VAL A 237 11.02 -8.71 2.18
N TRP A 238 9.75 -9.00 2.56
CA TRP A 238 8.65 -8.13 2.21
C TRP A 238 7.45 -8.37 3.14
N ASP A 239 6.33 -7.69 2.91
CA ASP A 239 5.10 -7.95 3.64
C ASP A 239 4.34 -9.17 3.11
N LEU A 240 3.67 -9.85 4.00
CA LEU A 240 2.95 -11.09 3.69
C LEU A 240 1.76 -10.89 2.73
N PRO A 241 0.93 -9.83 2.85
CA PRO A 241 -0.21 -9.65 1.96
C PRO A 241 0.14 -9.62 0.48
N ASP A 242 1.16 -8.85 0.10
CA ASP A 242 1.59 -8.73 -1.30
C ASP A 242 2.14 -10.06 -1.83
N VAL A 243 2.85 -10.80 -0.97
CA VAL A 243 3.35 -12.14 -1.33
C VAL A 243 2.20 -13.11 -1.57
N LEU A 244 1.21 -13.14 -0.68
CA LEU A 244 0.04 -14.00 -0.84
C LEU A 244 -0.80 -13.64 -2.06
N LEU A 245 -0.93 -12.36 -2.40
CA LEU A 245 -1.58 -11.91 -3.62
C LEU A 245 -0.86 -12.43 -4.87
N GLU A 246 0.47 -12.32 -4.91
CA GLU A 246 1.26 -12.78 -6.04
C GLU A 246 1.24 -14.31 -6.19
N THR A 247 1.06 -15.09 -5.10
CA THR A 247 0.90 -16.55 -5.20
C THR A 247 -0.33 -16.99 -6.01
N LYS A 248 -1.32 -16.11 -6.21
CA LYS A 248 -2.45 -16.35 -7.12
C LYS A 248 -1.99 -16.41 -8.58
N HIS A 249 -0.92 -15.71 -8.92
CA HIS A 249 -0.38 -15.58 -10.28
C HIS A 249 0.85 -16.44 -10.51
N SER A 250 1.61 -16.75 -9.45
CA SER A 250 2.80 -17.57 -9.49
C SER A 250 2.82 -18.60 -8.37
N ARG A 251 2.94 -19.89 -8.74
CA ARG A 251 3.09 -20.99 -7.78
C ARG A 251 4.53 -21.16 -7.27
N GLU A 252 5.46 -20.40 -7.79
CA GLU A 252 6.88 -20.49 -7.46
C GLU A 252 7.31 -19.54 -6.33
N LEU A 253 6.39 -19.13 -5.48
CA LEU A 253 6.69 -18.32 -4.30
C LEU A 253 6.43 -19.10 -3.03
N GLY A 254 7.45 -19.11 -2.16
CA GLY A 254 7.34 -19.54 -0.77
C GLY A 254 7.64 -18.38 0.16
N TRP A 255 7.18 -18.48 1.39
CA TRP A 255 7.44 -17.50 2.43
C TRP A 255 7.64 -18.15 3.80
N VAL A 256 8.34 -17.45 4.67
CA VAL A 256 8.67 -17.91 6.03
C VAL A 256 8.47 -16.75 7.00
N LEU A 257 7.79 -17.02 8.12
CA LEU A 257 7.82 -16.16 9.29
C LEU A 257 9.16 -16.36 10.00
N PRO A 258 9.99 -15.32 10.18
CA PRO A 258 11.28 -15.43 10.85
C PRO A 258 11.12 -15.96 12.28
N SER A 259 11.91 -16.97 12.62
CA SER A 259 11.76 -17.71 13.89
C SER A 259 12.10 -16.87 15.13
N SER A 260 12.98 -15.87 14.99
CA SER A 260 13.33 -14.94 16.07
C SER A 260 12.33 -13.79 16.22
N GLY A 261 11.23 -13.82 15.46
CA GLY A 261 10.20 -12.80 15.44
C GLY A 261 10.35 -11.80 14.28
N THR A 262 9.21 -11.22 13.90
CA THR A 262 9.10 -10.30 12.77
C THR A 262 8.36 -9.02 13.14
N PRO A 263 8.66 -7.87 12.50
CA PRO A 263 7.84 -6.69 12.64
C PRO A 263 6.42 -6.97 12.15
N VAL A 264 5.45 -6.58 12.94
CA VAL A 264 4.04 -6.54 12.55
C VAL A 264 3.64 -5.08 12.47
N ILE A 265 3.37 -4.63 11.28
CA ILE A 265 3.04 -3.23 11.01
C ILE A 265 1.54 -3.05 11.21
N ASP A 266 1.15 -2.12 12.07
CA ASP A 266 -0.23 -1.64 12.13
C ASP A 266 -0.43 -0.62 11.01
N ASP A 267 -1.09 -1.06 9.93
CA ASP A 267 -1.48 -0.19 8.82
C ASP A 267 -2.63 0.70 9.26
N ALA A 268 -2.36 2.00 9.36
CA ALA A 268 -3.33 2.91 9.93
C ALA A 268 -4.27 3.56 8.90
N ILE A 269 -5.39 4.10 9.40
CA ILE A 269 -6.35 4.90 8.64
C ILE A 269 -6.69 6.15 9.43
N GLY A 270 -6.78 7.30 8.76
CA GLY A 270 -7.15 8.58 9.38
C GLY A 270 -7.81 9.54 8.41
N LEU A 271 -8.61 10.45 8.95
CA LEU A 271 -9.22 11.54 8.22
C LEU A 271 -8.16 12.64 8.00
N VAL A 272 -7.98 13.07 6.77
CA VAL A 272 -7.07 14.17 6.45
C VAL A 272 -7.68 15.49 6.95
N LYS A 273 -6.87 16.30 7.62
CA LYS A 273 -7.34 17.62 8.12
C LYS A 273 -7.67 18.54 6.96
N GLY A 274 -8.87 19.13 6.99
CA GLY A 274 -9.36 19.97 5.90
C GLY A 274 -9.83 19.20 4.67
N ALA A 275 -10.13 17.90 4.81
CA ALA A 275 -10.75 17.08 3.78
C ALA A 275 -11.95 17.79 3.13
N LYS A 276 -12.12 17.65 1.82
CA LYS A 276 -13.21 18.30 1.06
C LYS A 276 -14.57 17.65 1.32
N HIS A 277 -14.56 16.34 1.63
CA HIS A 277 -15.76 15.53 1.86
C HIS A 277 -15.65 14.79 3.20
N PRO A 278 -15.59 15.52 4.35
CA PRO A 278 -15.28 14.92 5.65
C PRO A 278 -16.39 14.00 6.18
N ALA A 279 -17.64 14.20 5.80
CA ALA A 279 -18.75 13.34 6.22
C ALA A 279 -18.67 11.96 5.54
N GLU A 280 -18.45 11.96 4.23
CA GLU A 280 -18.32 10.75 3.41
C GLU A 280 -17.03 10.00 3.75
N ALA A 281 -15.93 10.73 4.00
CA ALA A 281 -14.67 10.16 4.47
C ALA A 281 -14.82 9.44 5.82
N ARG A 282 -15.56 10.03 6.78
CA ARG A 282 -15.88 9.39 8.07
C ARG A 282 -16.72 8.13 7.87
N ALA A 283 -17.70 8.16 6.98
CA ALA A 283 -18.51 7.00 6.67
C ALA A 283 -17.68 5.88 6.01
N PHE A 284 -16.73 6.23 5.14
CA PHE A 284 -15.80 5.26 4.56
C PHE A 284 -14.87 4.65 5.63
N ILE A 285 -14.30 5.47 6.52
CA ILE A 285 -13.46 5.00 7.65
C ILE A 285 -14.28 4.07 8.56
N GLU A 286 -15.52 4.44 8.86
CA GLU A 286 -16.44 3.59 9.64
C GLU A 286 -16.63 2.22 8.98
N TRP A 287 -16.88 2.20 7.68
CA TRP A 287 -17.10 0.96 6.95
C TRP A 287 -15.84 0.09 6.86
N VAL A 288 -14.65 0.68 6.58
CA VAL A 288 -13.38 -0.07 6.48
C VAL A 288 -13.09 -0.88 7.74
N GLY A 289 -13.39 -0.35 8.91
CA GLY A 289 -13.20 -1.06 10.17
C GLY A 289 -14.39 -1.93 10.60
N SER A 290 -15.46 -2.04 9.81
CA SER A 290 -16.57 -2.96 10.09
C SER A 290 -16.12 -4.43 10.02
N VAL A 291 -16.81 -5.33 10.71
CA VAL A 291 -16.53 -6.79 10.65
C VAL A 291 -16.62 -7.28 9.20
N GLU A 292 -17.62 -6.80 8.44
CA GLU A 292 -17.81 -7.17 7.04
C GLU A 292 -16.61 -6.80 6.17
N ALA A 293 -16.16 -5.55 6.21
CA ALA A 293 -15.04 -5.08 5.41
C ALA A 293 -13.71 -5.72 5.82
N GLN A 294 -13.50 -5.95 7.12
CA GLN A 294 -12.30 -6.62 7.63
C GLN A 294 -12.24 -8.09 7.18
N ARG A 295 -13.36 -8.81 7.23
CA ARG A 295 -13.45 -10.20 6.73
C ARG A 295 -13.26 -10.25 5.20
N LEU A 296 -13.88 -9.31 4.47
CA LEU A 296 -13.71 -9.19 3.03
C LEU A 296 -12.24 -8.98 2.65
N ALA A 297 -11.56 -8.06 3.33
CA ALA A 297 -10.15 -7.79 3.11
C ALA A 297 -9.27 -9.00 3.45
N ALA A 298 -9.58 -9.73 4.52
CA ALA A 298 -8.89 -10.97 4.86
C ALA A 298 -9.07 -12.06 3.80
N ASP A 299 -10.29 -12.26 3.30
CA ASP A 299 -10.62 -13.30 2.33
C ASP A 299 -10.04 -13.00 0.93
N ARG A 300 -10.11 -11.76 0.49
CA ARG A 300 -9.84 -11.39 -0.91
C ARG A 300 -8.50 -10.72 -1.13
N ALA A 301 -8.00 -9.98 -0.12
CA ALA A 301 -6.77 -9.18 -0.23
C ALA A 301 -5.71 -9.55 0.82
N TYR A 302 -5.89 -10.67 1.53
CA TYR A 302 -4.94 -11.19 2.51
C TYR A 302 -4.52 -10.19 3.59
N ARG A 303 -5.46 -9.37 4.08
CA ARG A 303 -5.19 -8.44 5.20
C ARG A 303 -5.59 -9.09 6.52
N LEU A 304 -4.67 -9.15 7.49
CA LEU A 304 -5.02 -9.55 8.84
C LEU A 304 -5.81 -8.41 9.49
N PRO A 305 -7.00 -8.67 10.03
CA PRO A 305 -7.76 -7.64 10.74
C PRO A 305 -6.99 -7.05 11.92
N ALA A 306 -7.12 -5.73 12.14
CA ALA A 306 -6.69 -5.13 13.40
C ALA A 306 -7.70 -5.39 14.53
N ARG A 307 -8.95 -5.70 14.20
CA ARG A 307 -10.00 -6.05 15.18
C ARG A 307 -9.70 -7.35 15.89
N THR A 308 -9.92 -7.35 17.20
CA THR A 308 -9.71 -8.53 18.07
C THR A 308 -11.00 -9.30 18.39
N ASP A 309 -12.15 -8.76 17.99
CA ASP A 309 -13.48 -9.32 18.27
C ASP A 309 -14.05 -10.17 17.12
N ILE A 310 -13.30 -10.36 16.03
CA ILE A 310 -13.68 -11.28 14.95
C ILE A 310 -13.33 -12.71 15.39
N PRO A 311 -14.30 -13.63 15.49
CA PRO A 311 -14.02 -15.02 15.85
C PRO A 311 -13.04 -15.66 14.87
N ALA A 312 -12.08 -16.43 15.37
CA ALA A 312 -11.09 -17.10 14.51
C ALA A 312 -11.74 -18.00 13.44
N GLY A 313 -12.91 -18.63 13.75
CA GLY A 313 -13.66 -19.44 12.79
C GLY A 313 -14.17 -18.65 11.57
N ASP A 314 -14.31 -17.34 11.69
CA ASP A 314 -14.79 -16.44 10.65
C ASP A 314 -13.67 -15.92 9.75
N LEU A 315 -12.41 -16.18 10.11
CA LEU A 315 -11.25 -15.81 9.31
C LEU A 315 -10.86 -16.94 8.33
N PRO A 316 -10.29 -16.62 7.18
CA PRO A 316 -9.80 -17.62 6.23
C PRO A 316 -8.66 -18.46 6.84
N ALA A 317 -8.45 -19.67 6.32
CA ALA A 317 -7.49 -20.62 6.86
C ALA A 317 -6.05 -20.06 6.95
N TRP A 318 -5.64 -19.29 5.94
CA TRP A 318 -4.32 -18.66 5.92
C TRP A 318 -4.12 -17.69 7.09
N ALA A 319 -5.15 -16.88 7.42
CA ALA A 319 -5.06 -15.92 8.52
C ALA A 319 -4.95 -16.62 9.87
N ARG A 320 -5.72 -17.71 10.07
CA ARG A 320 -5.62 -18.54 11.28
C ARG A 320 -4.24 -19.18 11.43
N ASP A 321 -3.69 -19.73 10.34
CA ASP A 321 -2.35 -20.32 10.33
C ASP A 321 -1.27 -19.27 10.67
N VAL A 322 -1.36 -18.09 10.08
CA VAL A 322 -0.43 -17.00 10.38
C VAL A 322 -0.54 -16.58 11.85
N GLU A 323 -1.74 -16.34 12.37
CA GLU A 323 -1.95 -15.95 13.78
C GLU A 323 -1.39 -16.97 14.76
N GLN A 324 -1.47 -18.26 14.45
CA GLN A 324 -0.92 -19.32 15.31
C GLN A 324 0.61 -19.37 15.31
N ARG A 325 1.25 -18.99 14.19
CA ARG A 325 2.70 -19.10 14.02
C ARG A 325 3.45 -17.78 14.18
N LEU A 326 2.72 -16.67 14.14
CA LEU A 326 3.29 -15.33 14.19
C LEU A 326 3.94 -15.06 15.54
N VAL A 327 5.22 -14.76 15.52
CA VAL A 327 5.96 -14.25 16.66
C VAL A 327 6.24 -12.76 16.39
N PRO A 328 5.46 -11.83 16.97
CA PRO A 328 5.74 -10.41 16.83
C PRO A 328 7.10 -10.06 17.43
N ALA A 329 7.95 -9.41 16.68
CA ALA A 329 9.20 -8.90 17.21
C ALA A 329 8.94 -7.69 18.11
N LYS A 330 9.65 -7.63 19.24
CA LYS A 330 9.65 -6.41 20.05
C LYS A 330 10.43 -5.32 19.31
N LEU A 331 9.72 -4.30 18.86
CA LEU A 331 10.29 -3.14 18.16
C LEU A 331 9.87 -1.87 18.88
N ASP A 332 10.86 -1.02 19.19
CA ASP A 332 10.59 0.32 19.73
C ASP A 332 10.16 1.24 18.58
N TRP A 333 8.85 1.28 18.34
CA TRP A 333 8.24 2.07 17.26
C TRP A 333 8.46 3.58 17.46
N GLU A 334 8.49 4.07 18.70
CA GLU A 334 8.76 5.48 18.99
C GLU A 334 10.20 5.86 18.61
N ARG A 335 11.17 4.97 18.93
CA ARG A 335 12.56 5.16 18.49
C ARG A 335 12.67 5.09 16.97
N LEU A 336 12.00 4.14 16.34
CA LEU A 336 11.99 4.03 14.88
C LEU A 336 11.43 5.30 14.22
N GLU A 337 10.40 5.89 14.80
CA GLU A 337 9.88 7.18 14.34
C GLU A 337 10.93 8.29 14.46
N ARG A 338 11.57 8.44 15.63
CA ARG A 338 12.55 9.51 15.88
C ARG A 338 13.80 9.37 15.04
N GLU A 339 14.36 8.17 14.96
CA GLU A 339 15.70 7.91 14.46
C GLU A 339 15.71 7.26 13.07
N GLY A 340 14.62 6.63 12.65
CA GLY A 340 14.53 5.81 11.45
C GLY A 340 14.89 6.56 10.16
N SER A 341 14.55 7.83 10.05
CA SER A 341 14.93 8.63 8.86
C SER A 341 16.45 8.85 8.80
N ALA A 342 17.10 9.12 9.95
CA ALA A 342 18.55 9.25 10.03
C ALA A 342 19.25 7.91 9.77
N TRP A 343 18.68 6.80 10.29
CA TRP A 343 19.20 5.46 10.04
C TRP A 343 19.16 5.11 8.55
N MET A 344 18.04 5.40 7.87
CA MET A 344 17.92 5.14 6.43
C MET A 344 18.85 6.01 5.60
N ALA A 345 19.05 7.28 5.96
CA ALA A 345 20.02 8.16 5.32
C ALA A 345 21.46 7.66 5.51
N THR A 346 21.79 7.16 6.71
CA THR A 346 23.11 6.54 6.99
C THR A 346 23.28 5.26 6.18
N TRP A 347 22.26 4.40 6.12
CA TRP A 347 22.30 3.20 5.30
C TRP A 347 22.52 3.53 3.81
N ASP A 348 21.80 4.50 3.27
CA ASP A 348 21.94 4.91 1.87
C ASP A 348 23.35 5.42 1.54
N ARG A 349 23.91 6.23 2.43
CA ARG A 349 25.23 6.82 2.26
C ARG A 349 26.37 5.83 2.51
N GLU A 350 26.25 4.94 3.50
CA GLU A 350 27.38 4.17 4.06
C GLU A 350 27.29 2.66 3.82
N VAL A 351 26.13 2.14 3.42
CA VAL A 351 25.90 0.70 3.25
C VAL A 351 25.57 0.36 1.82
N ARG A 352 24.58 1.01 1.23
CA ARG A 352 24.06 0.67 -0.09
C ARG A 352 25.16 0.61 -1.17
N GLY A 353 25.31 -0.56 -1.80
CA GLY A 353 26.29 -0.82 -2.85
C GLY A 353 27.75 -0.83 -2.37
N LYS A 354 27.97 -0.96 -1.06
CA LYS A 354 29.32 -0.95 -0.46
C LYS A 354 29.69 -2.25 0.26
N GLY A 355 28.76 -3.21 0.32
CA GLY A 355 28.97 -4.47 1.04
C GLY A 355 30.10 -5.34 0.47
N ASN A 356 30.55 -5.09 -0.76
CA ASN A 356 31.65 -5.79 -1.40
C ASN A 356 32.95 -4.96 -1.53
N ARG A 357 33.07 -3.84 -0.80
CA ARG A 357 34.25 -2.99 -0.77
C ARG A 357 35.07 -3.19 0.49
#